data_d6e3ec2252519beb677fa1646a4abb3d
#
_entry.id   d6e3ec2252519beb677fa1646a4abb3d
#
_cell.length_a   1.000
_cell.length_b   1.000
_cell.length_c   1.000
_cell.angle_alpha   90.00
_cell.angle_beta   90.00
_cell.angle_gamma   90.00
#
_symmetry.space_group_name_H-M   'P 1'
#
loop_
_entity.id
_entity.type
_entity.pdbx_description
1 polymer ?
#
loop_
_entity_poly.entity_id
_entity_poly.type
_entity_poly.pdbx_seq_one_letter_code
_entity_poly.pdbx_strand_id
1 'polypeptide(L)'
;MILDTPYYMNRRDNPNSSVNNREKVYCINQEYDYIKDILMQDEVLWKRFRHVYWFKKYHNYLGTLWRIAEEYRYEYLMRFSEELKRGIALGDVNPDTFTKKTWNNIERIVQDPEHYYKMCVYPRTINQQVFEQITKLEEENQELRQEIKKIRSSKTFRVGKLLLGAPSLLKKKLRGGR
;
A
#
# COMPACT_ATOMS: atom_id res chain seq x y z
N MET A 1 -7.44 -19.68 -32.09
CA MET A 1 -5.98 -19.86 -32.17
C MET A 1 -5.47 -19.90 -30.75
N ILE A 2 -5.00 -21.05 -30.28
CA ILE A 2 -4.39 -21.21 -28.96
C ILE A 2 -2.91 -21.04 -29.18
N LEU A 3 -2.28 -20.08 -28.49
CA LEU A 3 -0.84 -19.89 -28.54
C LEU A 3 -0.19 -20.87 -27.56
N ASP A 4 0.69 -21.72 -28.03
CA ASP A 4 1.43 -22.72 -27.21
C ASP A 4 2.52 -22.08 -26.33
N THR A 5 2.78 -20.80 -26.52
CA THR A 5 3.76 -20.04 -25.70
C THR A 5 3.06 -18.90 -24.99
N PRO A 6 3.36 -18.67 -23.69
CA PRO A 6 2.77 -17.57 -22.94
C PRO A 6 3.20 -16.23 -23.57
N TYR A 7 2.23 -15.46 -24.07
CA TYR A 7 2.43 -14.14 -24.68
C TYR A 7 2.82 -13.07 -23.65
N TYR A 8 2.55 -13.31 -22.38
CA TYR A 8 2.84 -12.39 -21.29
C TYR A 8 3.64 -13.07 -20.17
N MET A 9 4.86 -12.59 -19.93
CA MET A 9 5.56 -12.83 -18.66
C MET A 9 5.29 -11.64 -17.71
N ASN A 10 4.45 -11.85 -16.72
CA ASN A 10 4.23 -10.85 -15.67
C ASN A 10 5.42 -10.85 -14.72
N ARG A 11 6.36 -9.95 -14.92
CA ARG A 11 7.50 -9.75 -14.00
C ARG A 11 7.05 -8.92 -12.80
N ARG A 12 6.55 -9.58 -11.78
CA ARG A 12 6.15 -8.93 -10.51
C ARG A 12 7.32 -8.33 -9.74
N ASP A 13 8.53 -8.77 -10.03
CA ASP A 13 9.80 -8.37 -9.42
C ASP A 13 10.47 -7.14 -10.07
N ASN A 14 9.89 -6.59 -11.13
CA ASN A 14 10.45 -5.41 -11.78
C ASN A 14 10.13 -4.13 -10.96
N PRO A 15 11.14 -3.51 -10.31
CA PRO A 15 10.94 -2.29 -9.52
C PRO A 15 10.48 -1.09 -10.35
N ASN A 16 10.77 -1.09 -11.65
CA ASN A 16 10.37 -0.03 -12.59
C ASN A 16 8.95 -0.22 -13.16
N SER A 17 8.27 -1.30 -12.79
CA SER A 17 6.88 -1.52 -13.18
C SER A 17 5.98 -0.41 -12.61
N SER A 18 4.98 0.04 -13.38
CA SER A 18 3.97 0.98 -12.90
C SER A 18 3.20 0.45 -11.68
N VAL A 19 3.19 -0.88 -11.47
CA VAL A 19 2.58 -1.53 -10.30
C VAL A 19 3.44 -1.36 -9.06
N ASN A 20 4.78 -1.38 -9.20
CA ASN A 20 5.72 -1.31 -8.09
C ASN A 20 6.28 0.10 -7.85
N ASN A 21 6.26 0.96 -8.87
CA ASN A 21 6.74 2.33 -8.77
C ASN A 21 5.62 3.24 -8.25
N ARG A 22 5.76 3.67 -7.01
CA ARG A 22 4.79 4.53 -6.30
C ARG A 22 4.76 5.97 -6.82
N GLU A 23 5.75 6.38 -7.58
CA GLU A 23 5.85 7.72 -8.19
C GLU A 23 5.12 7.82 -9.53
N LYS A 24 4.81 6.68 -10.18
CA LYS A 24 4.02 6.65 -11.41
C LYS A 24 2.53 6.84 -11.14
N VAL A 25 2.19 7.96 -10.52
CA VAL A 25 0.86 8.24 -9.95
C VAL A 25 -0.23 8.29 -11.03
N TYR A 26 0.06 8.92 -12.16
CA TYR A 26 -0.96 9.22 -13.18
C TYR A 26 -0.89 8.36 -14.44
N CYS A 27 -0.07 7.30 -14.50
CA CYS A 27 -0.02 6.43 -15.68
C CYS A 27 -1.38 5.83 -16.01
N ILE A 28 -2.11 5.35 -14.99
CA ILE A 28 -3.43 4.74 -15.19
C ILE A 28 -4.46 5.74 -15.72
N ASN A 29 -4.34 7.02 -15.32
CA ASN A 29 -5.21 8.08 -15.80
C ASN A 29 -5.01 8.30 -17.31
N GLN A 30 -3.74 8.38 -17.75
CA GLN A 30 -3.38 8.56 -19.16
C GLN A 30 -3.87 7.39 -20.02
N GLU A 31 -3.75 6.14 -19.51
CA GLU A 31 -4.26 4.96 -20.19
C GLU A 31 -5.80 5.02 -20.38
N TYR A 32 -6.53 5.43 -19.32
CA TYR A 32 -7.98 5.57 -19.42
C TYR A 32 -8.41 6.75 -20.30
N ASP A 33 -7.69 7.86 -20.28
CA ASP A 33 -7.95 8.99 -21.17
C ASP A 33 -7.78 8.54 -22.63
N TYR A 34 -6.71 7.82 -22.96
CA TYR A 34 -6.47 7.26 -24.30
C TYR A 34 -7.56 6.26 -24.72
N ILE A 35 -7.95 5.33 -23.82
CA ILE A 35 -9.06 4.38 -24.12
C ILE A 35 -10.36 5.14 -24.38
N LYS A 36 -10.65 6.20 -23.62
CA LYS A 36 -11.83 7.04 -23.81
C LYS A 36 -11.81 7.71 -25.17
N ASP A 37 -10.68 8.30 -25.55
CA ASP A 37 -10.53 8.97 -26.85
C ASP A 37 -10.79 8.02 -28.02
N ILE A 38 -10.30 6.77 -27.93
CA ILE A 38 -10.58 5.74 -28.93
C ILE A 38 -12.07 5.41 -28.98
N LEU A 39 -12.70 5.16 -27.84
CA LEU A 39 -14.11 4.77 -27.77
C LEU A 39 -15.04 5.91 -28.24
N MET A 40 -14.66 7.17 -28.01
CA MET A 40 -15.45 8.34 -28.39
C MET A 40 -15.35 8.69 -29.88
N GLN A 41 -14.42 8.08 -30.65
CA GLN A 41 -14.38 8.24 -32.10
C GLN A 41 -15.63 7.65 -32.80
N ASP A 42 -16.31 6.73 -32.12
CA ASP A 42 -17.56 6.12 -32.59
C ASP A 42 -18.62 6.18 -31.47
N GLU A 43 -19.68 6.94 -31.70
CA GLU A 43 -20.76 7.12 -30.73
C GLU A 43 -21.46 5.81 -30.36
N VAL A 44 -21.55 4.86 -31.29
CA VAL A 44 -22.15 3.53 -31.06
C VAL A 44 -21.25 2.73 -30.12
N LEU A 45 -19.93 2.75 -30.34
CA LEU A 45 -18.95 2.10 -29.44
C LEU A 45 -18.99 2.71 -28.07
N TRP A 46 -18.99 4.06 -27.96
CA TRP A 46 -19.08 4.71 -26.68
C TRP A 46 -20.34 4.31 -25.91
N LYS A 47 -21.51 4.43 -26.51
CA LYS A 47 -22.79 4.03 -25.88
C LYS A 47 -22.78 2.57 -25.41
N ARG A 48 -22.15 1.68 -26.21
CA ARG A 48 -22.08 0.25 -25.90
C ARG A 48 -21.11 -0.06 -24.75
N PHE A 49 -19.96 0.60 -24.69
CA PHE A 49 -18.87 0.23 -23.76
C PHE A 49 -18.67 1.18 -22.60
N ARG A 50 -19.29 2.36 -22.54
CA ARG A 50 -19.11 3.34 -21.45
C ARG A 50 -19.32 2.77 -20.06
N HIS A 51 -20.28 1.85 -19.87
CA HIS A 51 -20.52 1.23 -18.57
C HIS A 51 -19.35 0.32 -18.14
N VAL A 52 -18.78 -0.46 -19.07
CA VAL A 52 -17.59 -1.28 -18.81
C VAL A 52 -16.39 -0.40 -18.53
N TYR A 53 -16.21 0.66 -19.32
CA TYR A 53 -15.14 1.64 -19.14
C TYR A 53 -15.18 2.24 -17.73
N TRP A 54 -16.31 2.79 -17.31
CA TRP A 54 -16.45 3.43 -16.00
C TRP A 54 -16.36 2.43 -14.85
N PHE A 55 -16.90 1.22 -15.01
CA PHE A 55 -16.74 0.16 -14.02
C PHE A 55 -15.27 -0.19 -13.78
N LYS A 56 -14.51 -0.40 -14.86
CA LYS A 56 -13.08 -0.71 -14.77
C LYS A 56 -12.27 0.47 -14.27
N LYS A 57 -12.55 1.67 -14.77
CA LYS A 57 -11.89 2.91 -14.33
C LYS A 57 -12.02 3.11 -12.83
N TYR A 58 -13.24 3.01 -12.30
CA TYR A 58 -13.48 3.14 -10.86
C TYR A 58 -12.64 2.17 -10.03
N HIS A 59 -12.66 0.89 -10.35
CA HIS A 59 -11.93 -0.12 -9.58
C HIS A 59 -10.42 0.04 -9.68
N ASN A 60 -9.90 0.37 -10.86
CA ASN A 60 -8.48 0.59 -11.07
C ASN A 60 -8.00 1.88 -10.37
N TYR A 61 -8.79 2.95 -10.43
CA TYR A 61 -8.44 4.19 -9.73
C TYR A 61 -8.44 4.01 -8.22
N LEU A 62 -9.44 3.31 -7.67
CA LEU A 62 -9.48 3.02 -6.25
C LEU A 62 -8.30 2.12 -5.84
N GLY A 63 -7.94 1.12 -6.64
CA GLY A 63 -6.77 0.28 -6.42
C GLY A 63 -5.46 1.08 -6.47
N THR A 64 -5.36 2.03 -7.39
CA THR A 64 -4.18 2.90 -7.53
C THR A 64 -4.06 3.86 -6.34
N LEU A 65 -5.16 4.42 -5.85
CA LEU A 65 -5.18 5.30 -4.66
C LEU A 65 -4.49 4.65 -3.45
N TRP A 66 -4.63 3.32 -3.30
CA TRP A 66 -4.00 2.58 -2.18
C TRP A 66 -2.55 2.18 -2.44
N ARG A 67 -2.12 2.20 -3.69
CA ARG A 67 -0.78 1.76 -4.10
C ARG A 67 0.22 2.91 -4.20
N ILE A 68 -0.23 4.09 -4.63
CA ILE A 68 0.63 5.27 -4.79
C ILE A 68 1.17 5.76 -3.44
N ALA A 69 2.26 6.53 -3.49
CA ALA A 69 2.82 7.16 -2.31
C ALA A 69 1.79 8.10 -1.65
N GLU A 70 1.85 8.20 -0.33
CA GLU A 70 0.81 8.85 0.47
C GLU A 70 0.67 10.35 0.20
N GLU A 71 1.78 11.02 -0.11
CA GLU A 71 1.80 12.43 -0.46
C GLU A 71 0.95 12.77 -1.69
N TYR A 72 0.71 11.79 -2.59
CA TYR A 72 -0.10 11.98 -3.79
C TYR A 72 -1.58 11.60 -3.60
N ARG A 73 -1.93 10.89 -2.51
CA ARG A 73 -3.29 10.32 -2.34
C ARG A 73 -4.38 11.36 -2.29
N TYR A 74 -4.11 12.51 -1.65
CA TYR A 74 -5.10 13.59 -1.57
C TYR A 74 -5.42 14.16 -2.95
N GLU A 75 -4.41 14.62 -3.67
CA GLU A 75 -4.58 15.21 -5.00
C GLU A 75 -5.18 14.21 -5.98
N TYR A 76 -4.73 12.96 -5.94
CA TYR A 76 -5.25 11.88 -6.77
C TYR A 76 -6.75 11.65 -6.53
N LEU A 77 -7.19 11.65 -5.26
CA LEU A 77 -8.60 11.50 -4.90
C LEU A 77 -9.44 12.69 -5.37
N MET A 78 -8.95 13.93 -5.22
CA MET A 78 -9.64 15.13 -5.71
C MET A 78 -9.87 15.04 -7.21
N ARG A 79 -8.83 14.72 -7.98
CA ARG A 79 -8.93 14.51 -9.43
C ARG A 79 -9.93 13.41 -9.77
N PHE A 80 -9.88 12.29 -9.08
CA PHE A 80 -10.81 11.17 -9.28
C PHE A 80 -12.26 11.58 -9.02
N SER A 81 -12.51 12.33 -7.95
CA SER A 81 -13.84 12.87 -7.64
C SER A 81 -14.37 13.76 -8.77
N GLU A 82 -13.54 14.68 -9.29
CA GLU A 82 -13.94 15.58 -10.38
C GLU A 82 -14.24 14.82 -11.68
N GLU A 83 -13.50 13.76 -11.98
CA GLU A 83 -13.78 12.92 -13.15
C GLU A 83 -15.11 12.16 -12.99
N LEU A 84 -15.39 11.63 -11.79
CA LEU A 84 -16.68 10.97 -11.49
C LEU A 84 -17.85 11.97 -11.58
N LYS A 85 -17.72 13.17 -11.00
CA LYS A 85 -18.73 14.23 -11.11
C LYS A 85 -19.09 14.53 -12.56
N ARG A 86 -18.08 14.72 -13.39
CA ARG A 86 -18.28 14.97 -14.84
C ARG A 86 -18.96 13.79 -15.53
N GLY A 87 -18.55 12.55 -15.22
CA GLY A 87 -19.17 11.35 -15.79
C GLY A 87 -20.64 11.19 -15.39
N ILE A 88 -20.98 11.52 -14.14
CA ILE A 88 -22.37 11.52 -13.65
C ILE A 88 -23.19 12.61 -14.35
N ALA A 89 -22.67 13.82 -14.46
CA ALA A 89 -23.35 14.93 -15.10
C ALA A 89 -23.65 14.68 -16.60
N LEU A 90 -22.77 13.91 -17.27
CA LEU A 90 -22.95 13.49 -18.68
C LEU A 90 -23.86 12.25 -18.82
N GLY A 91 -24.29 11.63 -17.72
CA GLY A 91 -25.06 10.38 -17.76
C GLY A 91 -24.26 9.14 -18.16
N ASP A 92 -22.93 9.24 -18.18
CA ASP A 92 -22.03 8.12 -18.50
C ASP A 92 -21.80 7.21 -17.29
N VAL A 93 -21.86 7.78 -16.09
CA VAL A 93 -21.75 7.07 -14.81
C VAL A 93 -23.13 7.08 -14.15
N ASN A 94 -23.72 5.91 -13.96
CA ASN A 94 -25.05 5.77 -13.37
C ASN A 94 -25.10 4.59 -12.40
N PRO A 95 -26.10 4.56 -11.48
CA PRO A 95 -26.23 3.50 -10.47
C PRO A 95 -26.30 2.09 -11.04
N ASP A 96 -26.91 1.92 -12.21
CA ASP A 96 -27.14 0.60 -12.81
C ASP A 96 -25.83 -0.13 -13.21
N THR A 97 -24.76 0.63 -13.34
CA THR A 97 -23.42 0.09 -13.63
C THR A 97 -22.76 -0.57 -12.42
N PHE A 98 -23.22 -0.23 -11.22
CA PHE A 98 -22.51 -0.58 -9.97
C PHE A 98 -23.40 -1.30 -8.97
N THR A 99 -22.81 -2.06 -8.05
CA THR A 99 -23.54 -2.54 -6.88
C THR A 99 -23.95 -1.36 -5.99
N LYS A 100 -25.04 -1.51 -5.23
CA LYS A 100 -25.49 -0.48 -4.27
C LYS A 100 -24.36 -0.01 -3.33
N LYS A 101 -23.52 -0.96 -2.86
CA LYS A 101 -22.38 -0.63 -1.99
C LYS A 101 -21.35 0.23 -2.71
N THR A 102 -21.04 -0.11 -3.96
CA THR A 102 -20.09 0.64 -4.78
C THR A 102 -20.63 2.02 -5.11
N TRP A 103 -21.92 2.11 -5.47
CA TRP A 103 -22.57 3.39 -5.75
C TRP A 103 -22.55 4.33 -4.55
N ASN A 104 -22.92 3.85 -3.37
CA ASN A 104 -22.84 4.65 -2.14
C ASN A 104 -21.41 5.17 -1.87
N ASN A 105 -20.40 4.39 -2.24
CA ASN A 105 -19.01 4.84 -2.11
C ASN A 105 -18.64 5.91 -3.15
N ILE A 106 -19.13 5.78 -4.38
CA ILE A 106 -19.01 6.82 -5.43
C ILE A 106 -19.65 8.12 -4.96
N GLU A 107 -20.89 8.05 -4.46
CA GLU A 107 -21.60 9.23 -3.96
C GLU A 107 -20.82 9.95 -2.86
N ARG A 108 -20.25 9.22 -1.90
CA ARG A 108 -19.42 9.80 -0.84
C ARG A 108 -18.17 10.50 -1.38
N ILE A 109 -17.49 9.89 -2.36
CA ILE A 109 -16.32 10.48 -3.02
C ILE A 109 -16.71 11.76 -3.76
N VAL A 110 -17.86 11.76 -4.41
CA VAL A 110 -18.33 12.87 -5.26
C VAL A 110 -18.88 14.03 -4.42
N GLN A 111 -19.66 13.74 -3.38
CA GLN A 111 -20.32 14.75 -2.55
C GLN A 111 -19.31 15.54 -1.71
N ASP A 112 -18.41 14.83 -1.01
CA ASP A 112 -17.40 15.45 -0.16
C ASP A 112 -16.09 14.63 -0.17
N PRO A 113 -15.24 14.84 -1.19
CA PRO A 113 -13.98 14.11 -1.31
C PRO A 113 -13.00 14.42 -0.17
N GLU A 114 -13.04 15.63 0.41
CA GLU A 114 -12.19 15.96 1.56
C GLU A 114 -12.60 15.19 2.81
N HIS A 115 -13.89 15.13 3.10
CA HIS A 115 -14.40 14.32 4.20
C HIS A 115 -14.08 12.84 3.98
N TYR A 116 -14.27 12.33 2.74
CA TYR A 116 -13.92 10.96 2.40
C TYR A 116 -12.42 10.69 2.62
N TYR A 117 -11.54 11.62 2.22
CA TYR A 117 -10.11 11.51 2.48
C TYR A 117 -9.83 11.39 3.98
N LYS A 118 -10.33 12.33 4.78
CA LYS A 118 -10.11 12.38 6.24
C LYS A 118 -10.62 11.14 6.97
N MET A 119 -11.76 10.60 6.57
CA MET A 119 -12.42 9.48 7.27
C MET A 119 -12.03 8.10 6.77
N CYS A 120 -11.64 7.96 5.50
CA CYS A 120 -11.42 6.66 4.88
C CYS A 120 -9.98 6.45 4.40
N VAL A 121 -9.33 7.49 3.87
CA VAL A 121 -8.00 7.35 3.27
C VAL A 121 -6.90 7.62 4.29
N TYR A 122 -6.94 8.75 4.96
CA TYR A 122 -5.93 9.18 5.91
C TYR A 122 -5.73 8.22 7.10
N PRO A 123 -6.77 7.74 7.79
CA PRO A 123 -6.61 6.78 8.89
C PRO A 123 -5.96 5.45 8.44
N ARG A 124 -6.30 5.00 7.23
CA ARG A 124 -5.71 3.78 6.68
C ARG A 124 -4.24 3.96 6.32
N THR A 125 -3.86 5.15 5.87
CA THR A 125 -2.47 5.52 5.61
C THR A 125 -1.64 5.48 6.89
N ILE A 126 -2.14 6.10 7.98
CA ILE A 126 -1.45 6.08 9.28
C ILE A 126 -1.32 4.66 9.84
N ASN A 127 -2.38 3.86 9.77
CA ASN A 127 -2.33 2.47 10.23
C ASN A 127 -1.29 1.64 9.45
N GLN A 128 -1.13 1.88 8.17
CA GLN A 128 -0.10 1.23 7.36
C GLN A 128 1.31 1.65 7.79
N GLN A 129 1.55 2.95 8.03
CA GLN A 129 2.83 3.46 8.52
C GLN A 129 3.19 2.88 9.88
N VAL A 130 2.25 2.86 10.82
CA VAL A 130 2.45 2.28 12.15
C VAL A 130 2.80 0.80 12.03
N PHE A 131 2.13 0.04 11.17
CA PHE A 131 2.43 -1.36 10.93
C PHE A 131 3.84 -1.57 10.35
N GLU A 132 4.23 -0.76 9.35
CA GLU A 132 5.58 -0.80 8.76
C GLU A 132 6.66 -0.48 9.81
N GLN A 133 6.42 0.50 10.70
CA GLN A 133 7.34 0.84 11.79
C GLN A 133 7.46 -0.28 12.82
N ILE A 134 6.34 -0.90 13.21
CA ILE A 134 6.34 -2.05 14.13
C ILE A 134 7.16 -3.19 13.55
N THR A 135 6.95 -3.54 12.29
CA THR A 135 7.68 -4.63 11.61
C THR A 135 9.19 -4.35 11.61
N LYS A 136 9.59 -3.12 11.27
CA LYS A 136 11.00 -2.72 11.29
C LYS A 136 11.63 -2.83 12.68
N LEU A 137 10.92 -2.35 13.71
CA LEU A 137 11.40 -2.44 15.10
C LEU A 137 11.48 -3.90 15.59
N GLU A 138 10.60 -4.77 15.14
CA GLU A 138 10.67 -6.21 15.44
C GLU A 138 11.89 -6.87 14.82
N GLU A 139 12.21 -6.55 13.55
CA GLU A 139 13.41 -7.02 12.87
C GLU A 139 14.68 -6.55 13.58
N GLU A 140 14.81 -5.26 13.89
CA GLU A 140 15.94 -4.70 14.65
C GLU A 140 16.08 -5.36 16.04
N ASN A 141 14.98 -5.63 16.73
CA ASN A 141 14.99 -6.33 18.00
C ASN A 141 15.49 -7.77 17.89
N GLN A 142 15.13 -8.46 16.82
CA GLN A 142 15.63 -9.82 16.57
C GLN A 142 17.13 -9.83 16.31
N GLU A 143 17.63 -8.88 15.50
CA GLU A 143 19.06 -8.73 15.23
C GLU A 143 19.84 -8.45 16.51
N LEU A 144 19.41 -7.48 17.31
CA LEU A 144 20.04 -7.16 18.61
C LEU A 144 20.03 -8.35 19.57
N ARG A 145 18.97 -9.12 19.63
CA ARG A 145 18.91 -10.35 20.44
C ARG A 145 19.93 -11.40 19.98
N GLN A 146 20.14 -11.53 18.68
CA GLN A 146 21.13 -12.44 18.12
C GLN A 146 22.55 -11.96 18.45
N GLU A 147 22.83 -10.66 18.36
CA GLU A 147 24.11 -10.08 18.77
C GLU A 147 24.40 -10.28 20.24
N ILE A 148 23.43 -9.99 21.12
CA ILE A 148 23.56 -10.24 22.56
C ILE A 148 23.86 -11.73 22.82
N LYS A 149 23.21 -12.65 22.09
CA LYS A 149 23.47 -14.08 22.21
C LYS A 149 24.89 -14.42 21.80
N LYS A 150 25.39 -13.85 20.69
CA LYS A 150 26.77 -14.02 20.21
C LYS A 150 27.77 -13.49 21.24
N ILE A 151 27.55 -12.29 21.79
CA ILE A 151 28.41 -11.68 22.81
C ILE A 151 28.43 -12.57 24.06
N ARG A 152 27.28 -12.99 24.57
CA ARG A 152 27.17 -13.83 25.78
C ARG A 152 27.81 -15.21 25.61
N SER A 153 27.81 -15.77 24.39
CA SER A 153 28.44 -17.04 24.08
C SER A 153 29.95 -16.94 23.83
N SER A 154 30.47 -15.72 23.65
CA SER A 154 31.88 -15.49 23.37
C SER A 154 32.77 -15.92 24.52
N LYS A 155 33.97 -16.43 24.21
CA LYS A 155 34.95 -16.84 25.21
C LYS A 155 35.33 -15.67 26.12
N THR A 156 35.50 -14.49 25.55
CA THR A 156 35.87 -13.26 26.29
C THR A 156 34.84 -12.89 27.34
N PHE A 157 33.54 -12.92 27.01
CA PHE A 157 32.46 -12.63 27.94
C PHE A 157 32.38 -13.66 29.08
N ARG A 158 32.55 -14.95 28.72
CA ARG A 158 32.53 -16.05 29.70
C ARG A 158 33.70 -15.93 30.69
N VAL A 159 34.91 -15.63 30.19
CA VAL A 159 36.08 -15.41 31.03
C VAL A 159 35.93 -14.15 31.91
N GLY A 160 35.45 -13.04 31.33
CA GLY A 160 35.16 -11.80 32.10
C GLY A 160 34.14 -12.03 33.21
N LYS A 161 33.07 -12.79 32.96
CA LYS A 161 32.09 -13.13 33.99
C LYS A 161 32.66 -13.99 35.12
N LEU A 162 33.57 -14.92 34.82
CA LEU A 162 34.27 -15.73 35.80
C LEU A 162 35.21 -14.86 36.67
N LEU A 163 35.98 -13.97 36.05
CA LEU A 163 36.91 -13.08 36.75
C LEU A 163 36.19 -12.08 37.68
N LEU A 164 35.08 -11.50 37.20
CA LEU A 164 34.27 -10.54 37.97
C LEU A 164 33.39 -11.22 39.02
N GLY A 165 33.02 -12.47 38.84
CA GLY A 165 32.23 -13.26 39.79
C GLY A 165 33.05 -13.86 40.95
N ALA A 166 34.36 -14.09 40.73
CA ALA A 166 35.25 -14.70 41.71
C ALA A 166 35.37 -13.89 43.05
N PRO A 167 35.47 -12.55 43.04
CA PRO A 167 35.57 -11.78 44.28
C PRO A 167 34.35 -11.88 45.17
N SER A 168 33.14 -12.02 44.61
CA SER A 168 31.90 -12.14 45.37
C SER A 168 31.73 -13.48 46.07
N LEU A 169 32.26 -14.56 45.46
CA LEU A 169 32.26 -15.89 46.06
C LEU A 169 33.31 -16.03 47.17
N LEU A 170 34.45 -15.37 47.04
CA LEU A 170 35.48 -15.31 48.08
C LEU A 170 35.00 -14.52 49.30
N LYS A 171 34.32 -13.37 49.09
CA LYS A 171 33.72 -12.59 50.19
C LYS A 171 32.61 -13.34 50.93
N LYS A 172 31.85 -14.21 50.26
CA LYS A 172 30.83 -15.03 50.87
C LYS A 172 31.41 -16.16 51.73
N LYS A 173 32.56 -16.75 51.30
CA LYS A 173 33.26 -17.79 52.04
C LYS A 173 33.98 -17.28 53.25
N LEU A 174 34.47 -16.03 53.22
CA LEU A 174 35.13 -15.38 54.38
C LEU A 174 34.14 -14.83 55.42
N ARG A 175 32.84 -14.63 55.06
CA ARG A 175 31.81 -14.20 56.00
C ARG A 175 31.00 -15.34 56.62
N GLY A 176 31.13 -16.55 56.14
CA GLY A 176 30.41 -17.73 56.64
C GLY A 176 31.23 -18.64 57.58
N GLY A 177 32.41 -18.22 58.00
CA GLY A 177 33.25 -18.95 58.94
C GLY A 177 33.45 -18.17 60.28
N ARG A 178 32.33 -17.95 60.96
CA ARG A 178 32.29 -17.61 62.36
C ARG A 178 31.07 -18.22 63.02
#